data_5f2b3fab0864fc93cfbae1bc86b8613d
#
_entry.id   5f2b3fab0864fc93cfbae1bc86b8613d
#
_cell.length_a   1.000
_cell.length_b   1.000
_cell.length_c   1.000
_cell.angle_alpha   90.00
_cell.angle_beta   90.00
_cell.angle_gamma   90.00
#
_symmetry.space_group_name_H-M   'P 1'
#
loop_
_entity.id
_entity.type
_entity.pdbx_description
1 polymer ?
#
loop_
_entity_poly.entity_id
_entity_poly.type
_entity_poly.pdbx_seq_one_letter_code
_entity_poly.pdbx_strand_id
1 'polypeptide(L)'
;MTETQPASASFNQPRYWLWWTAATIVGWIIGYAINNLIITVFNFTEEAVTQGDRPELIIASILALISMGLSVGLAQWLVLRREVPTSTLWVPATTLGFAVGIWFGLAFMGLGTGLAQWWVVRKTFSKGSWWPTISAIIWPLGYVAGGSVSGALIVPLGSQLLAGLVGIVVTGLIIGAITGAVLLWLLREQRAVGAA
;
A
#
# COMPACT_ATOMS: atom_id res chain seq x y z
N MET A 1 -1.72 45.68 -20.85
CA MET A 1 -1.94 45.10 -19.51
C MET A 1 -1.43 43.67 -19.54
N THR A 2 -0.24 43.45 -19.04
CA THR A 2 0.38 42.11 -18.94
C THR A 2 -0.18 41.47 -17.66
N GLU A 3 -1.07 40.52 -17.85
CA GLU A 3 -1.60 39.70 -16.78
C GLU A 3 -0.45 38.84 -16.22
N THR A 4 0.04 39.20 -15.05
CA THR A 4 1.03 38.39 -14.31
C THR A 4 0.35 37.09 -13.90
N GLN A 5 0.65 36.01 -14.63
CA GLN A 5 0.25 34.68 -14.29
C GLN A 5 0.69 34.38 -12.83
N PRO A 6 -0.23 34.00 -11.91
CA PRO A 6 0.15 33.72 -10.53
C PRO A 6 1.20 32.63 -10.53
N ALA A 7 2.32 32.88 -9.85
CA ALA A 7 3.40 31.92 -9.66
C ALA A 7 2.80 30.61 -9.15
N SER A 8 2.91 29.55 -9.94
CA SER A 8 2.45 28.22 -9.56
C SER A 8 3.08 27.85 -8.23
N ALA A 9 2.25 27.58 -7.22
CA ALA A 9 2.72 27.20 -5.89
C ALA A 9 3.78 26.11 -6.03
N SER A 10 4.99 26.37 -5.56
CA SER A 10 6.11 25.45 -5.69
C SER A 10 5.77 24.11 -5.04
N PHE A 11 5.79 23.06 -5.84
CA PHE A 11 5.54 21.69 -5.35
C PHE A 11 6.58 21.31 -4.30
N ASN A 12 6.16 21.24 -3.03
CA ASN A 12 7.03 20.87 -1.93
C ASN A 12 7.25 19.36 -1.90
N GLN A 13 8.27 18.91 -2.61
CA GLN A 13 8.60 17.51 -2.84
C GLN A 13 8.88 16.72 -1.54
N PRO A 14 9.69 17.21 -0.58
CA PRO A 14 9.92 16.49 0.67
C PRO A 14 8.64 16.28 1.47
N ARG A 15 7.77 17.31 1.50
CA ARG A 15 6.49 17.24 2.19
C ARG A 15 5.56 16.20 1.56
N TYR A 16 5.51 16.13 0.23
CA TYR A 16 4.70 15.14 -0.48
C TYR A 16 5.18 13.71 -0.19
N TRP A 17 6.50 13.47 -0.25
CA TRP A 17 7.10 12.18 0.08
C TRP A 17 6.78 11.73 1.52
N LEU A 18 6.90 12.65 2.48
CA LEU A 18 6.56 12.39 3.87
C LEU A 18 5.07 12.03 4.04
N TRP A 19 4.17 12.78 3.39
CA TRP A 19 2.74 12.47 3.45
C TRP A 19 2.39 11.13 2.81
N TRP A 20 3.03 10.78 1.69
CA TRP A 20 2.85 9.49 1.06
C TRP A 20 3.31 8.35 1.95
N THR A 21 4.51 8.47 2.52
CA THR A 21 5.06 7.46 3.44
C THR A 21 4.19 7.32 4.68
N ALA A 22 3.81 8.42 5.32
CA ALA A 22 2.93 8.41 6.49
C ALA A 22 1.56 7.80 6.19
N ALA A 23 0.94 8.17 5.06
CA ALA A 23 -0.32 7.60 4.62
C ALA A 23 -0.22 6.09 4.39
N THR A 24 0.87 5.63 3.78
CA THR A 24 1.11 4.20 3.59
C THR A 24 1.22 3.47 4.94
N ILE A 25 1.99 3.99 5.89
CA ILE A 25 2.10 3.42 7.24
C ILE A 25 0.72 3.37 7.92
N VAL A 26 -0.02 4.47 7.90
CA VAL A 26 -1.37 4.55 8.50
C VAL A 26 -2.32 3.55 7.85
N GLY A 27 -2.29 3.42 6.52
CA GLY A 27 -3.08 2.42 5.80
C GLY A 27 -2.77 0.99 6.25
N TRP A 28 -1.49 0.65 6.42
CA TRP A 28 -1.07 -0.66 6.93
C TRP A 28 -1.50 -0.89 8.38
N ILE A 29 -1.40 0.13 9.26
CA ILE A 29 -1.85 0.04 10.66
C ILE A 29 -3.36 -0.20 10.74
N ILE A 30 -4.15 0.56 9.99
CA ILE A 30 -5.61 0.41 9.95
C ILE A 30 -5.99 -0.98 9.43
N GLY A 31 -5.39 -1.42 8.33
CA GLY A 31 -5.61 -2.77 7.79
C GLY A 31 -5.25 -3.86 8.80
N TYR A 32 -4.13 -3.73 9.50
CA TYR A 32 -3.73 -4.65 10.56
C TYR A 32 -4.73 -4.70 11.72
N ALA A 33 -5.21 -3.55 12.18
CA ALA A 33 -6.21 -3.47 13.24
C ALA A 33 -7.53 -4.15 12.83
N ILE A 34 -8.00 -3.90 11.61
CA ILE A 34 -9.20 -4.56 11.07
C ILE A 34 -8.98 -6.07 10.94
N ASN A 35 -7.80 -6.51 10.47
CA ASN A 35 -7.47 -7.93 10.38
C ASN A 35 -7.49 -8.63 11.74
N ASN A 36 -6.92 -8.01 12.77
CA ASN A 36 -6.97 -8.57 14.13
C ASN A 36 -8.42 -8.68 14.64
N LEU A 37 -9.27 -7.70 14.32
CA LEU A 37 -10.69 -7.77 14.65
C LEU A 37 -11.38 -8.93 13.91
N ILE A 38 -11.13 -9.10 12.62
CA ILE A 38 -11.67 -10.22 11.82
C ILE A 38 -11.22 -11.55 12.41
N ILE A 39 -9.93 -11.72 12.71
CA ILE A 39 -9.37 -12.91 13.34
C ILE A 39 -10.10 -13.23 14.65
N THR A 40 -10.34 -12.21 15.47
CA THR A 40 -11.03 -12.36 16.75
C THR A 40 -12.51 -12.75 16.57
N VAL A 41 -13.24 -12.04 15.68
CA VAL A 41 -14.67 -12.26 15.45
C VAL A 41 -14.96 -13.64 14.85
N PHE A 42 -14.13 -14.10 13.93
CA PHE A 42 -14.29 -15.40 13.26
C PHE A 42 -13.58 -16.54 14.00
N ASN A 43 -12.97 -16.27 15.16
CA ASN A 43 -12.25 -17.24 15.96
C ASN A 43 -11.25 -18.07 15.15
N PHE A 44 -10.35 -17.37 14.45
CA PHE A 44 -9.30 -17.93 13.60
C PHE A 44 -8.22 -18.59 14.49
N THR A 45 -8.48 -19.81 14.95
CA THR A 45 -7.51 -20.61 15.70
C THR A 45 -6.83 -21.62 14.77
N GLU A 46 -5.63 -22.10 15.15
CA GLU A 46 -4.94 -23.16 14.39
C GLU A 46 -5.82 -24.41 14.27
N GLU A 47 -6.57 -24.74 15.33
CA GLU A 47 -7.50 -25.86 15.34
C GLU A 47 -8.65 -25.64 14.33
N ALA A 48 -9.18 -24.42 14.25
CA ALA A 48 -10.22 -24.07 13.27
C ALA A 48 -9.74 -24.21 11.83
N VAL A 49 -8.48 -23.85 11.56
CA VAL A 49 -7.86 -23.95 10.22
C VAL A 49 -7.61 -25.41 9.82
N THR A 50 -7.21 -26.28 10.79
CA THR A 50 -6.92 -27.70 10.53
C THR A 50 -8.17 -28.54 10.35
N GLN A 51 -9.33 -28.14 10.86
CA GLN A 51 -10.61 -28.83 10.70
C GLN A 51 -11.24 -28.71 9.30
N GLY A 52 -10.68 -27.90 8.40
CA GLY A 52 -10.81 -27.99 6.92
C GLY A 52 -12.11 -27.48 6.27
N ASP A 53 -13.28 -27.67 6.83
CA ASP A 53 -14.56 -27.39 6.18
C ASP A 53 -15.36 -26.25 6.85
N ARG A 54 -14.70 -25.08 6.98
CA ARG A 54 -15.34 -23.91 7.59
C ARG A 54 -15.43 -22.77 6.58
N PRO A 55 -16.54 -22.62 5.83
CA PRO A 55 -16.72 -21.58 4.82
C PRO A 55 -16.58 -20.17 5.38
N GLU A 56 -16.88 -19.97 6.67
CA GLU A 56 -16.67 -18.70 7.37
C GLU A 56 -15.20 -18.26 7.40
N LEU A 57 -14.24 -19.20 7.41
CA LEU A 57 -12.81 -18.86 7.36
C LEU A 57 -12.39 -18.36 5.97
N ILE A 58 -13.01 -18.87 4.91
CA ILE A 58 -12.80 -18.36 3.55
C ILE A 58 -13.32 -16.92 3.46
N ILE A 59 -14.53 -16.67 3.98
CA ILE A 59 -15.11 -15.32 4.02
C ILE A 59 -14.21 -14.38 4.82
N ALA A 60 -13.76 -14.79 6.01
CA ALA A 60 -12.88 -14.00 6.85
C ALA A 60 -11.55 -13.68 6.14
N SER A 61 -10.95 -14.65 5.44
CA SER A 61 -9.72 -14.45 4.65
C SER A 61 -9.93 -13.41 3.53
N ILE A 62 -11.04 -13.51 2.80
CA ILE A 62 -11.39 -12.54 1.76
C ILE A 62 -11.59 -11.15 2.35
N LEU A 63 -12.32 -11.03 3.47
CA LEU A 63 -12.54 -9.76 4.15
C LEU A 63 -11.21 -9.16 4.64
N ALA A 64 -10.30 -9.98 5.16
CA ALA A 64 -8.97 -9.59 5.60
C ALA A 64 -8.14 -9.01 4.43
N LEU A 65 -8.13 -9.68 3.28
CA LEU A 65 -7.42 -9.21 2.09
C LEU A 65 -8.00 -7.90 1.55
N ILE A 66 -9.34 -7.83 1.45
CA ILE A 66 -10.03 -6.62 0.99
C ILE A 66 -9.77 -5.46 1.95
N SER A 67 -9.88 -5.67 3.26
CA SER A 67 -9.68 -4.60 4.25
C SER A 67 -8.26 -4.03 4.21
N MET A 68 -7.25 -4.88 4.03
CA MET A 68 -5.86 -4.45 3.92
C MET A 68 -5.63 -3.60 2.66
N GLY A 69 -6.03 -4.10 1.49
CA GLY A 69 -5.89 -3.37 0.23
C GLY A 69 -6.69 -2.07 0.22
N LEU A 70 -7.91 -2.07 0.79
CA LEU A 70 -8.77 -0.91 0.90
C LEU A 70 -8.15 0.17 1.80
N SER A 71 -7.66 -0.20 2.97
CA SER A 71 -7.06 0.73 3.93
C SER A 71 -5.81 1.41 3.35
N VAL A 72 -4.90 0.63 2.76
CA VAL A 72 -3.70 1.15 2.11
C VAL A 72 -4.06 1.99 0.89
N GLY A 73 -4.95 1.49 0.03
CA GLY A 73 -5.38 2.20 -1.17
C GLY A 73 -6.05 3.53 -0.86
N LEU A 74 -6.92 3.58 0.14
CA LEU A 74 -7.61 4.80 0.56
C LEU A 74 -6.63 5.82 1.13
N ALA A 75 -5.74 5.40 2.04
CA ALA A 75 -4.74 6.28 2.63
C ALA A 75 -3.80 6.90 1.58
N GLN A 76 -3.32 6.09 0.64
CA GLN A 76 -2.50 6.55 -0.48
C GLN A 76 -3.28 7.47 -1.43
N TRP A 77 -4.54 7.15 -1.74
CA TRP A 77 -5.38 7.97 -2.60
C TRP A 77 -5.61 9.37 -2.03
N LEU A 78 -5.79 9.51 -0.72
CA LEU A 78 -5.97 10.81 -0.08
C LEU A 78 -4.78 11.78 -0.32
N VAL A 79 -3.58 11.23 -0.50
CA VAL A 79 -2.39 12.01 -0.88
C VAL A 79 -2.33 12.19 -2.40
N LEU A 80 -2.50 11.10 -3.15
CA LEU A 80 -2.36 11.09 -4.61
C LEU A 80 -3.35 12.02 -5.33
N ARG A 81 -4.60 12.08 -4.88
CA ARG A 81 -5.66 12.89 -5.50
C ARG A 81 -5.35 14.38 -5.59
N ARG A 82 -4.39 14.86 -4.79
CA ARG A 82 -3.95 16.26 -4.80
C ARG A 82 -3.12 16.60 -6.03
N GLU A 83 -2.42 15.62 -6.58
CA GLU A 83 -1.51 15.79 -7.72
C GLU A 83 -2.03 15.10 -8.99
N VAL A 84 -2.85 14.05 -8.82
CA VAL A 84 -3.42 13.25 -9.90
C VAL A 84 -4.94 13.19 -9.73
N PRO A 85 -5.71 14.15 -10.24
CA PRO A 85 -7.17 14.21 -10.08
C PRO A 85 -7.92 12.98 -10.61
N THR A 86 -7.37 12.32 -11.64
CA THR A 86 -7.96 11.12 -12.27
C THR A 86 -7.72 9.83 -11.47
N SER A 87 -7.14 9.92 -10.28
CA SER A 87 -6.76 8.77 -9.45
C SER A 87 -7.91 8.09 -8.69
N THR A 88 -9.18 8.35 -9.02
CA THR A 88 -10.35 7.79 -8.32
C THR A 88 -10.37 6.26 -8.27
N LEU A 89 -9.84 5.61 -9.31
CA LEU A 89 -9.74 4.16 -9.38
C LEU A 89 -8.54 3.58 -8.60
N TRP A 90 -7.73 4.41 -7.93
CA TRP A 90 -6.57 3.95 -7.17
C TRP A 90 -6.96 2.99 -6.04
N VAL A 91 -8.02 3.32 -5.32
CA VAL A 91 -8.49 2.49 -4.18
C VAL A 91 -8.93 1.11 -4.65
N PRO A 92 -9.90 0.96 -5.58
CA PRO A 92 -10.28 -0.37 -6.05
C PRO A 92 -9.13 -1.10 -6.75
N ALA A 93 -8.25 -0.42 -7.47
CA ALA A 93 -7.08 -1.03 -8.10
C ALA A 93 -6.11 -1.60 -7.05
N THR A 94 -5.82 -0.85 -5.99
CA THR A 94 -4.96 -1.33 -4.88
C THR A 94 -5.62 -2.52 -4.18
N THR A 95 -6.92 -2.44 -3.89
CA THR A 95 -7.66 -3.50 -3.20
C THR A 95 -7.68 -4.80 -4.01
N LEU A 96 -8.08 -4.73 -5.27
CA LEU A 96 -8.17 -5.90 -6.13
C LEU A 96 -6.78 -6.45 -6.48
N GLY A 97 -5.83 -5.58 -6.81
CA GLY A 97 -4.47 -5.98 -7.13
C GLY A 97 -3.77 -6.69 -5.96
N PHE A 98 -3.97 -6.17 -4.73
CA PHE A 98 -3.47 -6.81 -3.51
C PHE A 98 -4.14 -8.17 -3.26
N ALA A 99 -5.47 -8.22 -3.27
CA ALA A 99 -6.21 -9.44 -2.98
C ALA A 99 -5.91 -10.56 -4.00
N VAL A 100 -5.92 -10.22 -5.30
CA VAL A 100 -5.59 -11.18 -6.36
C VAL A 100 -4.11 -11.56 -6.29
N GLY A 101 -3.21 -10.59 -6.10
CA GLY A 101 -1.77 -10.88 -6.04
C GLY A 101 -1.40 -11.83 -4.90
N ILE A 102 -1.90 -11.59 -3.68
CA ILE A 102 -1.60 -12.44 -2.53
C ILE A 102 -2.21 -13.84 -2.68
N TRP A 103 -3.34 -13.98 -3.39
CA TRP A 103 -3.94 -15.27 -3.68
C TRP A 103 -3.00 -16.20 -4.44
N PHE A 104 -2.20 -15.65 -5.37
CA PHE A 104 -1.16 -16.37 -6.08
C PHE A 104 0.16 -16.52 -5.29
N GLY A 105 0.23 -15.92 -4.12
CA GLY A 105 1.36 -15.99 -3.21
C GLY A 105 2.04 -14.64 -2.98
N LEU A 106 2.82 -14.57 -1.92
CA LEU A 106 3.48 -13.34 -1.46
C LEU A 106 4.31 -12.65 -2.56
N ALA A 107 4.98 -13.43 -3.41
CA ALA A 107 5.78 -12.90 -4.51
C ALA A 107 4.95 -12.12 -5.55
N PHE A 108 3.66 -12.48 -5.72
CA PHE A 108 2.77 -11.83 -6.68
C PHE A 108 1.97 -10.65 -6.08
N MET A 109 1.99 -10.48 -4.77
CA MET A 109 1.28 -9.40 -4.09
C MET A 109 1.65 -8.02 -4.66
N GLY A 110 2.95 -7.75 -4.77
CA GLY A 110 3.45 -6.48 -5.31
C GLY A 110 3.21 -6.33 -6.80
N LEU A 111 3.32 -7.42 -7.57
CA LEU A 111 3.07 -7.40 -9.02
C LEU A 111 1.60 -7.11 -9.32
N GLY A 112 0.68 -7.82 -8.66
CA GLY A 112 -0.77 -7.61 -8.84
C GLY A 112 -1.18 -6.19 -8.47
N THR A 113 -0.74 -5.70 -7.30
CA THR A 113 -0.99 -4.32 -6.86
C THR A 113 -0.38 -3.31 -7.84
N GLY A 114 0.89 -3.50 -8.23
CA GLY A 114 1.60 -2.59 -9.11
C GLY A 114 1.00 -2.51 -10.51
N LEU A 115 0.58 -3.62 -11.09
CA LEU A 115 -0.11 -3.65 -12.40
C LEU A 115 -1.45 -2.93 -12.35
N ALA A 116 -2.26 -3.19 -11.33
CA ALA A 116 -3.56 -2.55 -11.15
C ALA A 116 -3.41 -1.03 -10.95
N GLN A 117 -2.47 -0.60 -10.10
CA GLN A 117 -2.16 0.81 -9.88
C GLN A 117 -1.60 1.49 -11.14
N TRP A 118 -0.68 0.82 -11.85
CA TRP A 118 -0.15 1.34 -13.12
C TRP A 118 -1.24 1.55 -14.15
N TRP A 119 -2.18 0.62 -14.27
CA TRP A 119 -3.30 0.78 -15.20
C TRP A 119 -4.09 2.08 -14.97
N VAL A 120 -4.23 2.51 -13.72
CA VAL A 120 -4.89 3.77 -13.35
C VAL A 120 -4.08 4.99 -13.80
N VAL A 121 -2.75 4.97 -13.57
CA VAL A 121 -1.91 6.15 -13.78
C VAL A 121 -1.12 6.15 -15.11
N ARG A 122 -1.23 5.10 -15.93
CA ARG A 122 -0.46 4.94 -17.18
C ARG A 122 -0.66 6.06 -18.20
N LYS A 123 -1.82 6.72 -18.17
CA LYS A 123 -2.11 7.86 -19.06
C LYS A 123 -1.55 9.17 -18.52
N THR A 124 -1.25 9.23 -17.24
CA THR A 124 -0.72 10.42 -16.57
C THR A 124 0.81 10.43 -16.59
N PHE A 125 1.45 9.28 -16.39
CA PHE A 125 2.91 9.19 -16.30
C PHE A 125 3.52 8.50 -17.52
N SER A 126 4.34 9.22 -18.29
CA SER A 126 5.04 8.67 -19.46
C SER A 126 5.96 7.49 -19.12
N LYS A 127 6.63 7.54 -17.96
CA LYS A 127 7.50 6.48 -17.43
C LYS A 127 6.80 5.57 -16.41
N GLY A 128 5.47 5.57 -16.38
CA GLY A 128 4.67 4.79 -15.42
C GLY A 128 4.86 3.28 -15.50
N SER A 129 5.42 2.76 -16.62
CA SER A 129 5.72 1.33 -16.82
C SER A 129 6.72 0.74 -15.81
N TRP A 130 7.52 1.58 -15.14
CA TRP A 130 8.41 1.14 -14.06
C TRP A 130 7.66 0.79 -12.76
N TRP A 131 6.45 1.32 -12.58
CA TRP A 131 5.68 1.15 -11.35
C TRP A 131 5.41 -0.33 -11.00
N PRO A 132 4.94 -1.20 -11.92
CA PRO A 132 4.74 -2.62 -11.62
C PRO A 132 6.02 -3.34 -11.22
N THR A 133 7.13 -3.07 -11.90
CA THR A 133 8.43 -3.72 -11.61
C THR A 133 8.91 -3.38 -10.20
N ILE A 134 8.86 -2.11 -9.84
CA ILE A 134 9.28 -1.65 -8.51
C ILE A 134 8.33 -2.20 -7.44
N SER A 135 7.03 -2.16 -7.68
CA SER A 135 6.03 -2.71 -6.75
C SER A 135 6.22 -4.20 -6.55
N ALA A 136 6.50 -4.97 -7.62
CA ALA A 136 6.73 -6.42 -7.55
C ALA A 136 7.90 -6.79 -6.62
N ILE A 137 8.88 -5.91 -6.47
CA ILE A 137 10.04 -6.12 -5.61
C ILE A 137 9.78 -5.59 -4.19
N ILE A 138 9.29 -4.35 -4.10
CA ILE A 138 9.27 -3.62 -2.82
C ILE A 138 8.16 -4.09 -1.88
N TRP A 139 7.00 -4.50 -2.40
CA TRP A 139 5.92 -4.99 -1.55
C TRP A 139 6.26 -6.30 -0.84
N PRO A 140 6.75 -7.36 -1.53
CA PRO A 140 7.21 -8.58 -0.87
C PRO A 140 8.37 -8.32 0.10
N LEU A 141 9.37 -7.50 -0.28
CA LEU A 141 10.51 -7.18 0.58
C LEU A 141 10.07 -6.45 1.85
N GLY A 142 9.20 -5.45 1.74
CA GLY A 142 8.66 -4.74 2.90
C GLY A 142 7.89 -5.67 3.82
N TYR A 143 7.06 -6.56 3.26
CA TYR A 143 6.29 -7.53 4.03
C TYR A 143 7.18 -8.54 4.75
N VAL A 144 8.19 -9.10 4.07
CA VAL A 144 9.16 -10.02 4.67
C VAL A 144 9.97 -9.33 5.77
N ALA A 145 10.46 -8.11 5.51
CA ALA A 145 11.23 -7.36 6.51
C ALA A 145 10.39 -7.05 7.76
N GLY A 146 9.15 -6.58 7.57
CA GLY A 146 8.24 -6.33 8.69
C GLY A 146 7.89 -7.60 9.44
N GLY A 147 7.62 -8.70 8.76
CA GLY A 147 7.37 -10.01 9.36
C GLY A 147 8.57 -10.52 10.17
N SER A 148 9.78 -10.35 9.65
CA SER A 148 11.02 -10.71 10.37
C SER A 148 11.21 -9.88 11.65
N VAL A 149 10.96 -8.57 11.59
CA VAL A 149 10.99 -7.69 12.78
C VAL A 149 9.92 -8.11 13.78
N SER A 150 8.68 -8.37 13.32
CA SER A 150 7.60 -8.87 14.17
C SER A 150 8.02 -10.15 14.88
N GLY A 151 8.50 -11.16 14.15
CA GLY A 151 8.93 -12.42 14.71
C GLY A 151 10.03 -12.28 15.78
N ALA A 152 11.03 -11.41 15.52
CA ALA A 152 12.11 -11.15 16.46
C ALA A 152 11.65 -10.44 17.75
N LEU A 153 10.53 -9.71 17.69
CA LEU A 153 10.01 -8.92 18.82
C LEU A 153 8.95 -9.64 19.66
N ILE A 154 8.42 -10.81 19.24
CA ILE A 154 7.37 -11.51 19.98
C ILE A 154 7.84 -11.83 21.41
N VAL A 155 9.02 -12.42 21.56
CA VAL A 155 9.56 -12.81 22.88
C VAL A 155 9.94 -11.58 23.71
N PRO A 156 10.74 -10.59 23.20
CA PRO A 156 11.11 -9.42 23.98
C PRO A 156 9.91 -8.58 24.45
N LEU A 157 8.86 -8.47 23.63
CA LEU A 157 7.67 -7.66 23.97
C LEU A 157 6.61 -8.46 24.75
N GLY A 158 6.70 -9.79 24.80
CA GLY A 158 5.68 -10.65 25.42
C GLY A 158 4.30 -10.49 24.81
N SER A 159 4.18 -9.91 23.62
CA SER A 159 2.91 -9.58 22.96
C SER A 159 3.01 -9.70 21.45
N GLN A 160 2.28 -10.65 20.89
CA GLN A 160 2.18 -10.83 19.44
C GLN A 160 1.54 -9.62 18.75
N LEU A 161 0.55 -9.01 19.40
CA LEU A 161 -0.12 -7.81 18.87
C LEU A 161 0.86 -6.63 18.73
N LEU A 162 1.64 -6.36 19.78
CA LEU A 162 2.62 -5.27 19.75
C LEU A 162 3.76 -5.56 18.76
N ALA A 163 4.27 -6.78 18.74
CA ALA A 163 5.29 -7.20 17.78
C ALA A 163 4.79 -7.06 16.34
N GLY A 164 3.56 -7.52 16.07
CA GLY A 164 2.91 -7.36 14.79
C GLY A 164 2.72 -5.90 14.38
N LEU A 165 2.32 -5.04 15.32
CA LEU A 165 2.18 -3.60 15.05
C LEU A 165 3.51 -2.97 14.64
N VAL A 166 4.61 -3.29 15.31
CA VAL A 166 5.94 -2.80 14.92
C VAL A 166 6.32 -3.33 13.54
N GLY A 167 6.08 -4.62 13.27
CA GLY A 167 6.33 -5.20 11.95
C GLY A 167 5.57 -4.51 10.83
N ILE A 168 4.29 -4.22 11.04
CA ILE A 168 3.43 -3.52 10.07
C ILE A 168 3.91 -2.07 9.83
N VAL A 169 4.38 -1.37 10.85
CA VAL A 169 4.98 -0.04 10.69
C VAL A 169 6.24 -0.13 9.81
N VAL A 170 7.10 -1.11 10.04
CA VAL A 170 8.29 -1.35 9.20
C VAL A 170 7.89 -1.66 7.76
N THR A 171 6.90 -2.52 7.54
CA THR A 171 6.34 -2.82 6.21
C THR A 171 5.89 -1.54 5.51
N GLY A 172 5.04 -0.75 6.17
CA GLY A 172 4.51 0.51 5.63
C GLY A 172 5.59 1.55 5.36
N LEU A 173 6.61 1.62 6.22
CA LEU A 173 7.75 2.52 6.05
C LEU A 173 8.56 2.16 4.80
N ILE A 174 8.94 0.92 4.62
CA ILE A 174 9.75 0.47 3.46
C ILE A 174 8.96 0.69 2.17
N ILE A 175 7.72 0.21 2.11
CA ILE A 175 6.87 0.35 0.93
C ILE A 175 6.60 1.83 0.64
N GLY A 176 6.19 2.59 1.65
CA GLY A 176 5.85 4.00 1.50
C GLY A 176 7.04 4.87 1.10
N ALA A 177 8.20 4.68 1.73
CA ALA A 177 9.39 5.47 1.42
C ALA A 177 9.86 5.26 -0.02
N ILE A 178 9.94 4.02 -0.47
CA ILE A 178 10.47 3.70 -1.81
C ILE A 178 9.44 4.03 -2.89
N THR A 179 8.17 3.63 -2.74
CA THR A 179 7.12 3.98 -3.71
C THR A 179 6.87 5.48 -3.75
N GLY A 180 7.00 6.18 -2.61
CA GLY A 180 6.92 7.64 -2.56
C GLY A 180 8.05 8.33 -3.32
N ALA A 181 9.28 7.82 -3.24
CA ALA A 181 10.41 8.33 -4.02
C ALA A 181 10.22 8.13 -5.52
N VAL A 182 9.72 6.95 -5.92
CA VAL A 182 9.38 6.67 -7.32
C VAL A 182 8.25 7.57 -7.82
N LEU A 183 7.21 7.77 -7.01
CA LEU A 183 6.10 8.65 -7.36
C LEU A 183 6.58 10.11 -7.54
N LEU A 184 7.46 10.59 -6.67
CA LEU A 184 8.08 11.90 -6.84
C LEU A 184 8.86 12.02 -8.15
N TRP A 185 9.62 11.00 -8.50
CA TRP A 185 10.35 10.97 -9.76
C TRP A 185 9.39 11.03 -10.96
N LEU A 186 8.31 10.26 -10.96
CA LEU A 186 7.28 10.29 -12.00
C LEU A 186 6.60 11.65 -12.13
N LEU A 187 6.27 12.29 -11.00
CA LEU A 187 5.67 13.63 -10.98
C LEU A 187 6.62 14.72 -11.51
N ARG A 188 7.92 14.61 -11.26
CA ARG A 188 8.95 15.52 -11.82
C ARG A 188 9.04 15.41 -13.35
N GLU A 189 9.14 14.17 -13.84
CA GLU A 189 9.22 13.89 -15.27
C GLU A 189 7.98 14.43 -16.02
N GLN A 190 6.79 14.23 -15.47
CA GLN A 190 5.55 14.74 -16.05
C GLN A 190 5.57 16.27 -16.19
N ARG A 191 6.04 16.99 -15.15
CA ARG A 191 6.10 18.45 -15.16
C ARG A 191 7.15 18.98 -16.13
N ALA A 192 8.28 18.31 -16.26
CA ALA A 192 9.32 18.66 -17.21
C ALA A 192 8.82 18.57 -18.66
N VAL A 193 8.05 17.53 -18.99
CA VAL A 193 7.45 17.35 -20.33
C VAL A 193 6.35 18.38 -20.61
N GLY A 194 5.58 18.79 -19.60
CA GLY A 194 4.53 19.80 -19.77
C GLY A 194 5.03 21.25 -19.84
N ALA A 195 6.31 21.48 -19.53
CA ALA A 195 6.96 22.80 -19.58
C ALA A 195 7.79 23.03 -20.87
N ALA A 196 7.99 21.99 -21.68
CA ALA A 196 8.69 22.04 -22.99
C ALA A 196 7.72 22.21 -24.14
#